data_96c94975e67dd025ff66354ccad72362
#
_entry.id   96c94975e67dd025ff66354ccad72362
#
_cell.length_a   1.000
_cell.length_b   1.000
_cell.length_c   1.000
_cell.angle_alpha   90.00
_cell.angle_beta   90.00
_cell.angle_gamma   90.00
#
_symmetry.space_group_name_H-M   'P 1'
#
loop_
_entity.id
_entity.type
_entity.pdbx_description
1 polymer ?
#
loop_
_entity_poly.entity_id
_entity_poly.type
_entity_poly.pdbx_seq_one_letter_code
_entity_poly.pdbx_strand_id
1 'polypeptide(L)'
;LKEYADIVQTNSNLLLQLISDVLDISRLESGKLQFNYEWCELVNHCQNMITLTNRNKTVDVDIKLQMPKEPYMLYTDPLRLQQIIINLLNNALKFTPAGGSITLDYEVDEEKQCMLFSVTDTGTGIPEDKQELVFQRFEKLNEFVQGTGLGLAICKLTIQYMGGDIWIDKSYKNGARFIFSHPIKKQESTEK
;
A
#
# COMPACT_ATOMS: atom_id res chain seq x y z
N LEU A 1 25.91 16.31 19.57
CA LEU A 1 26.15 16.52 18.13
C LEU A 1 25.50 15.44 17.28
N LYS A 2 25.67 14.15 17.59
CA LYS A 2 25.07 13.04 16.83
C LYS A 2 23.54 13.10 16.87
N GLU A 3 22.95 13.31 18.02
CA GLU A 3 21.50 13.42 18.22
C GLU A 3 20.88 14.57 17.40
N TYR A 4 21.51 15.73 17.34
CA TYR A 4 21.07 16.85 16.50
C TYR A 4 21.18 16.53 15.01
N ALA A 5 22.22 15.83 14.59
CA ALA A 5 22.39 15.39 13.21
C ALA A 5 21.29 14.39 12.81
N ASP A 6 20.95 13.45 13.68
CA ASP A 6 19.89 12.47 13.47
C ASP A 6 18.51 13.14 13.37
N ILE A 7 18.24 14.14 14.21
CA ILE A 7 17.01 14.96 14.15
C ILE A 7 16.92 15.73 12.82
N VAL A 8 17.99 16.38 12.42
CA VAL A 8 18.05 17.14 11.15
C VAL A 8 17.83 16.20 9.97
N GLN A 9 18.51 15.05 9.95
CA GLN A 9 18.37 14.05 8.88
C GLN A 9 16.92 13.52 8.79
N THR A 10 16.33 13.18 9.92
CA THR A 10 14.95 12.68 9.99
C THR A 10 13.94 13.70 9.47
N ASN A 11 14.06 14.97 9.91
CA ASN A 11 13.16 16.03 9.44
C ASN A 11 13.38 16.38 7.96
N SER A 12 14.61 16.33 7.48
CA SER A 12 14.93 16.55 6.06
C SER A 12 14.32 15.47 5.19
N ASN A 13 14.42 14.21 5.59
CA ASN A 13 13.79 13.09 4.87
C ASN A 13 12.26 13.20 4.85
N LEU A 14 11.65 13.60 5.98
CA LEU A 14 10.20 13.83 6.06
C LEU A 14 9.76 14.97 5.13
N LEU A 15 10.54 16.06 5.07
CA LEU A 15 10.24 17.18 4.18
C LEU A 15 10.34 16.79 2.70
N LEU A 16 11.38 16.04 2.33
CA LEU A 16 11.53 15.53 0.97
C LEU A 16 10.36 14.60 0.60
N GLN A 17 9.93 13.73 1.51
CA GLN A 17 8.77 12.88 1.31
C GLN A 17 7.50 13.71 1.11
N LEU A 18 7.29 14.74 1.94
CA LEU A 18 6.14 15.63 1.84
C LEU A 18 6.09 16.35 0.47
N ILE A 19 7.23 16.86 0.01
CA ILE A 19 7.34 17.51 -1.30
C ILE A 19 6.98 16.51 -2.42
N SER A 20 7.53 15.30 -2.37
CA SER A 20 7.23 14.24 -3.34
C SER A 20 5.76 13.89 -3.34
N ASP A 21 5.15 13.71 -2.18
CA ASP A 21 3.74 13.38 -2.00
C ASP A 21 2.82 14.46 -2.58
N VAL A 22 3.13 15.75 -2.32
CA VAL A 22 2.36 16.87 -2.86
C VAL A 22 2.47 16.95 -4.38
N LEU A 23 3.67 16.71 -4.93
CA LEU A 23 3.86 16.68 -6.38
C LEU A 23 3.10 15.52 -7.03
N ASP A 24 3.09 14.34 -6.41
CA ASP A 24 2.34 13.18 -6.91
C ASP A 24 0.83 13.45 -6.91
N ILE A 25 0.29 14.03 -5.84
CA ILE A 25 -1.12 14.46 -5.80
C ILE A 25 -1.42 15.46 -6.91
N SER A 26 -0.58 16.48 -7.07
CA SER A 26 -0.77 17.51 -8.11
C SER A 26 -0.77 16.93 -9.53
N ARG A 27 0.13 15.97 -9.80
CA ARG A 27 0.19 15.26 -11.10
C ARG A 27 -1.02 14.37 -11.33
N LEU A 28 -1.48 13.66 -10.28
CA LEU A 28 -2.70 12.86 -10.32
C LEU A 28 -3.91 13.74 -10.63
N GLU A 29 -4.14 14.79 -9.85
CA GLU A 29 -5.30 15.68 -10.02
C GLU A 29 -5.33 16.43 -11.36
N SER A 30 -4.17 16.78 -11.88
CA SER A 30 -4.08 17.44 -13.20
C SER A 30 -4.16 16.48 -14.38
N GLY A 31 -4.28 15.14 -14.12
CA GLY A 31 -4.28 14.11 -15.15
C GLY A 31 -2.95 14.00 -15.91
N LYS A 32 -1.86 14.56 -15.37
CA LYS A 32 -0.53 14.55 -15.99
C LYS A 32 0.31 13.34 -15.59
N LEU A 33 -0.16 12.53 -14.65
CA LEU A 33 0.52 11.30 -14.28
C LEU A 33 0.35 10.28 -15.41
N GLN A 34 1.47 9.83 -15.95
CA GLN A 34 1.47 8.77 -16.96
C GLN A 34 1.57 7.42 -16.27
N PHE A 35 0.78 6.47 -16.74
CA PHE A 35 0.80 5.07 -16.32
C PHE A 35 1.41 4.21 -17.43
N ASN A 36 2.36 3.35 -17.05
CA ASN A 36 3.04 2.43 -17.96
C ASN A 36 2.55 1.01 -17.68
N TYR A 37 1.48 0.60 -18.36
CA TYR A 37 0.89 -0.72 -18.19
C TYR A 37 1.68 -1.79 -18.92
N GLU A 38 1.98 -2.88 -18.21
CA GLU A 38 2.61 -4.09 -18.73
C GLU A 38 2.11 -5.35 -18.01
N TRP A 39 2.42 -6.52 -18.56
CA TRP A 39 2.13 -7.79 -17.89
C TRP A 39 3.13 -8.05 -16.77
N CYS A 40 2.65 -8.18 -15.55
CA CYS A 40 3.44 -8.34 -14.33
C CYS A 40 3.11 -9.68 -13.66
N GLU A 41 4.12 -10.49 -13.37
CA GLU A 41 3.97 -11.72 -12.59
C GLU A 41 3.89 -11.37 -11.10
N LEU A 42 2.72 -11.65 -10.48
CA LEU A 42 2.38 -11.14 -9.15
C LEU A 42 3.15 -11.79 -8.01
N VAL A 43 3.45 -13.11 -8.07
CA VAL A 43 4.12 -13.81 -6.94
C VAL A 43 5.48 -13.18 -6.70
N ASN A 44 6.31 -13.10 -7.74
CA ASN A 44 7.65 -12.53 -7.64
C ASN A 44 7.61 -11.04 -7.29
N HIS A 45 6.66 -10.30 -7.88
CA HIS A 45 6.51 -8.87 -7.62
C HIS A 45 6.16 -8.61 -6.14
N CYS A 46 5.18 -9.34 -5.59
CA CYS A 46 4.80 -9.25 -4.17
C CYS A 46 5.93 -9.70 -3.24
N GLN A 47 6.63 -10.79 -3.57
CA GLN A 47 7.77 -11.27 -2.78
C GLN A 47 8.92 -10.27 -2.72
N ASN A 48 9.20 -9.59 -3.82
CA ASN A 48 10.21 -8.53 -3.85
C ASN A 48 9.83 -7.36 -2.91
N MET A 49 8.57 -6.95 -2.90
CA MET A 49 8.08 -5.89 -2.00
C MET A 49 8.22 -6.29 -0.53
N ILE A 50 7.86 -7.52 -0.18
CA ILE A 50 8.05 -8.05 1.18
C ILE A 50 9.52 -8.09 1.56
N THR A 51 10.39 -8.53 0.66
CA THR A 51 11.84 -8.55 0.89
C THR A 51 12.39 -7.15 1.14
N LEU A 52 11.99 -6.16 0.34
CA LEU A 52 12.38 -4.76 0.53
C LEU A 52 11.90 -4.22 1.88
N THR A 53 10.65 -4.48 2.25
CA THR A 53 10.08 -4.02 3.51
C THR A 53 10.77 -4.67 4.70
N ASN A 54 11.06 -5.97 4.63
CA ASN A 54 11.78 -6.70 5.68
C ASN A 54 13.21 -6.18 5.90
N ARG A 55 13.91 -5.76 4.85
CA ARG A 55 15.26 -5.19 4.96
C ARG A 55 15.28 -3.83 5.67
N ASN A 56 14.20 -3.07 5.51
CA ASN A 56 14.12 -1.69 6.00
C ASN A 56 13.37 -1.55 7.33
N LYS A 57 12.75 -2.63 7.82
CA LYS A 57 11.99 -2.58 9.08
C LYS A 57 12.93 -2.44 10.28
N THR A 58 12.51 -1.65 11.25
CA THR A 58 13.22 -1.41 12.52
C THR A 58 12.55 -2.10 13.71
N VAL A 59 11.38 -2.71 13.48
CA VAL A 59 10.57 -3.40 14.50
C VAL A 59 10.52 -4.88 14.16
N ASP A 60 10.55 -5.75 15.17
CA ASP A 60 10.44 -7.20 15.01
C ASP A 60 8.97 -7.60 14.75
N VAL A 61 8.59 -7.56 13.49
CA VAL A 61 7.26 -7.93 12.98
C VAL A 61 7.43 -8.93 11.85
N ASP A 62 6.65 -10.01 11.85
CA ASP A 62 6.65 -10.99 10.76
C ASP A 62 5.87 -10.43 9.56
N ILE A 63 6.54 -10.33 8.40
CA ILE A 63 5.91 -9.84 7.15
C ILE A 63 5.98 -10.93 6.11
N LYS A 64 4.84 -11.38 5.62
CA LYS A 64 4.74 -12.50 4.68
C LYS A 64 3.70 -12.29 3.59
N LEU A 65 3.92 -12.98 2.46
CA LEU A 65 2.89 -13.22 1.44
C LEU A 65 2.07 -14.45 1.87
N GLN A 66 0.75 -14.37 1.73
CA GLN A 66 -0.13 -15.54 1.93
C GLN A 66 0.14 -16.58 0.84
N MET A 67 0.57 -17.78 1.26
CA MET A 67 0.91 -18.88 0.36
C MET A 67 0.04 -20.11 0.65
N PRO A 68 -0.17 -21.02 -0.28
CA PRO A 68 0.37 -21.03 -1.64
C PRO A 68 -0.34 -20.05 -2.57
N LYS A 69 0.36 -19.60 -3.61
CA LYS A 69 -0.18 -18.79 -4.70
C LYS A 69 0.18 -19.40 -6.05
N GLU A 70 -0.82 -19.51 -6.90
CA GLU A 70 -0.59 -19.82 -8.31
C GLU A 70 0.00 -18.60 -9.03
N PRO A 71 0.92 -18.81 -9.98
CA PRO A 71 1.42 -17.72 -10.81
C PRO A 71 0.27 -17.00 -11.51
N TYR A 72 0.24 -15.67 -11.41
CA TYR A 72 -0.77 -14.86 -12.05
C TYR A 72 -0.14 -13.66 -12.77
N MET A 73 -0.48 -13.50 -14.04
CA MET A 73 -0.05 -12.36 -14.84
C MET A 73 -1.14 -11.28 -14.80
N LEU A 74 -0.84 -10.16 -14.16
CA LEU A 74 -1.73 -9.00 -14.10
C LEU A 74 -1.24 -7.93 -15.08
N TYR A 75 -2.14 -7.38 -15.89
CA TYR A 75 -1.87 -6.21 -16.71
C TYR A 75 -2.02 -4.95 -15.88
N THR A 76 -0.92 -4.38 -15.45
CA THR A 76 -0.87 -3.27 -14.49
C THR A 76 0.32 -2.35 -14.79
N ASP A 77 0.42 -1.25 -14.05
CA ASP A 77 1.67 -0.49 -13.92
C ASP A 77 2.41 -1.03 -12.67
N PRO A 78 3.51 -1.80 -12.84
CA PRO A 78 4.19 -2.45 -11.72
C PRO A 78 4.77 -1.45 -10.70
N LEU A 79 5.22 -0.29 -11.18
CA LEU A 79 5.78 0.74 -10.32
C LEU A 79 4.69 1.35 -9.42
N ARG A 80 3.51 1.64 -9.98
CA ARG A 80 2.38 2.18 -9.21
C ARG A 80 1.81 1.15 -8.25
N LEU A 81 1.68 -0.10 -8.69
CA LEU A 81 1.28 -1.21 -7.81
C LEU A 81 2.25 -1.37 -6.65
N GLN A 82 3.56 -1.32 -6.91
CA GLN A 82 4.59 -1.36 -5.87
C GLN A 82 4.45 -0.18 -4.89
N GLN A 83 4.26 1.04 -5.37
CA GLN A 83 4.09 2.22 -4.51
C GLN A 83 2.89 2.08 -3.57
N ILE A 84 1.76 1.58 -4.08
CA ILE A 84 0.55 1.33 -3.28
C ILE A 84 0.85 0.30 -2.19
N ILE A 85 1.36 -0.87 -2.55
CA ILE A 85 1.58 -1.98 -1.61
C ILE A 85 2.65 -1.62 -0.57
N ILE A 86 3.76 -1.02 -0.96
CA ILE A 86 4.81 -0.56 -0.03
C ILE A 86 4.26 0.49 0.94
N ASN A 87 3.41 1.40 0.48
CA ASN A 87 2.77 2.38 1.34
C ASN A 87 1.87 1.71 2.39
N LEU A 88 1.06 0.74 1.99
CA LEU A 88 0.21 -0.03 2.91
C LEU A 88 1.04 -0.88 3.89
N LEU A 89 2.10 -1.54 3.43
CA LEU A 89 3.02 -2.31 4.30
C LEU A 89 3.73 -1.40 5.32
N ASN A 90 4.22 -0.25 4.89
CA ASN A 90 4.84 0.73 5.80
C ASN A 90 3.84 1.31 6.80
N ASN A 91 2.60 1.52 6.38
CA ASN A 91 1.53 1.93 7.28
C ASN A 91 1.24 0.86 8.33
N ALA A 92 1.13 -0.40 7.91
CA ALA A 92 0.96 -1.53 8.83
C ALA A 92 2.12 -1.66 9.83
N LEU A 93 3.37 -1.49 9.39
CA LEU A 93 4.55 -1.50 10.26
C LEU A 93 4.52 -0.42 11.36
N LYS A 94 3.97 0.75 11.07
CA LYS A 94 3.87 1.85 12.04
C LYS A 94 2.93 1.53 13.20
N PHE A 95 1.90 0.72 12.97
CA PHE A 95 0.84 0.44 13.92
C PHE A 95 0.87 -0.99 14.48
N THR A 96 1.79 -1.83 14.01
CA THR A 96 1.97 -3.20 14.52
C THR A 96 3.11 -3.23 15.53
N PRO A 97 2.85 -3.62 16.80
CA PRO A 97 3.90 -3.74 17.80
C PRO A 97 4.81 -4.92 17.51
N ALA A 98 5.98 -4.95 18.15
CA ALA A 98 6.90 -6.07 18.09
C ALA A 98 6.21 -7.39 18.49
N GLY A 99 6.52 -8.47 17.79
CA GLY A 99 5.87 -9.77 17.91
C GLY A 99 4.58 -9.91 17.12
N GLY A 100 4.09 -8.83 16.48
CA GLY A 100 2.94 -8.87 15.57
C GLY A 100 3.27 -9.40 14.18
N SER A 101 2.26 -9.43 13.32
CA SER A 101 2.41 -9.92 11.94
C SER A 101 1.68 -9.04 10.93
N ILE A 102 2.21 -9.02 9.72
CA ILE A 102 1.62 -8.35 8.56
C ILE A 102 1.56 -9.37 7.42
N THR A 103 0.41 -9.52 6.82
CA THR A 103 0.19 -10.45 5.69
C THR A 103 -0.28 -9.67 4.47
N LEU A 104 0.48 -9.77 3.38
CA LEU A 104 0.05 -9.39 2.04
C LEU A 104 -0.65 -10.58 1.41
N ASP A 105 -1.81 -10.35 0.81
CA ASP A 105 -2.57 -11.35 0.08
C ASP A 105 -3.17 -10.76 -1.19
N TYR A 106 -3.47 -11.61 -2.17
CA TYR A 106 -4.28 -11.24 -3.33
C TYR A 106 -5.10 -12.43 -3.81
N GLU A 107 -6.28 -12.15 -4.33
CA GLU A 107 -7.20 -13.14 -4.87
C GLU A 107 -8.01 -12.55 -6.03
N VAL A 108 -8.46 -13.42 -6.93
CA VAL A 108 -9.32 -13.02 -8.06
C VAL A 108 -10.77 -13.03 -7.60
N ASP A 109 -11.46 -11.91 -7.77
CA ASP A 109 -12.92 -11.83 -7.69
C ASP A 109 -13.49 -11.99 -9.11
N GLU A 110 -13.89 -13.21 -9.43
CA GLU A 110 -14.41 -13.55 -10.76
C GLU A 110 -15.74 -12.86 -11.08
N GLU A 111 -16.57 -12.59 -10.07
CA GLU A 111 -17.85 -11.90 -10.27
C GLU A 111 -17.62 -10.43 -10.66
N LYS A 112 -16.70 -9.76 -10.00
CA LYS A 112 -16.37 -8.36 -10.26
C LYS A 112 -15.31 -8.18 -11.33
N GLN A 113 -14.72 -9.27 -11.83
CA GLN A 113 -13.61 -9.24 -12.79
C GLN A 113 -12.46 -8.32 -12.32
N CYS A 114 -12.07 -8.49 -11.07
CA CYS A 114 -10.97 -7.73 -10.48
C CYS A 114 -10.07 -8.63 -9.62
N MET A 115 -8.83 -8.17 -9.43
CA MET A 115 -7.92 -8.67 -8.41
C MET A 115 -8.16 -7.89 -7.13
N LEU A 116 -8.36 -8.58 -6.02
CA LEU A 116 -8.42 -7.99 -4.69
C LEU A 116 -7.07 -8.20 -4.00
N PHE A 117 -6.42 -7.11 -3.63
CA PHE A 117 -5.24 -7.14 -2.78
C PHE A 117 -5.61 -6.79 -1.36
N SER A 118 -5.00 -7.44 -0.38
CA SER A 118 -5.18 -7.08 1.03
C SER A 118 -3.86 -7.02 1.79
N VAL A 119 -3.74 -6.03 2.65
CA VAL A 119 -2.69 -5.92 3.66
C VAL A 119 -3.36 -5.97 5.01
N THR A 120 -3.08 -7.04 5.75
CA THR A 120 -3.67 -7.33 7.06
C THR A 120 -2.59 -7.25 8.12
N ASP A 121 -2.81 -6.49 9.16
CA ASP A 121 -1.92 -6.39 10.31
C ASP A 121 -2.61 -6.82 11.61
N THR A 122 -1.81 -7.15 12.61
CA THR A 122 -2.26 -7.47 13.98
C THR A 122 -1.99 -6.30 14.94
N GLY A 123 -2.07 -5.08 14.43
CA GLY A 123 -1.78 -3.87 15.16
C GLY A 123 -2.96 -3.35 15.99
N THR A 124 -2.92 -2.04 16.26
CA THR A 124 -3.92 -1.37 17.11
C THR A 124 -5.30 -1.27 16.49
N GLY A 125 -5.42 -1.53 15.18
CA GLY A 125 -6.66 -1.35 14.42
C GLY A 125 -7.02 0.13 14.21
N ILE A 126 -8.18 0.34 13.58
CA ILE A 126 -8.69 1.67 13.25
C ILE A 126 -10.13 1.78 13.76
N PRO A 127 -10.44 2.77 14.65
CA PRO A 127 -11.80 3.02 15.12
C PRO A 127 -12.78 3.22 13.94
N GLU A 128 -14.00 2.72 14.08
CA GLU A 128 -14.99 2.74 12.98
C GLU A 128 -15.29 4.14 12.47
N ASP A 129 -15.39 5.12 13.38
CA ASP A 129 -15.62 6.54 13.06
C ASP A 129 -14.47 7.19 12.29
N LYS A 130 -13.28 6.58 12.29
CA LYS A 130 -12.08 7.08 11.61
C LYS A 130 -11.73 6.35 10.32
N GLN A 131 -12.39 5.23 10.03
CA GLN A 131 -12.03 4.37 8.87
C GLN A 131 -12.20 5.05 7.51
N GLU A 132 -13.12 5.99 7.38
CA GLU A 132 -13.27 6.78 6.14
C GLU A 132 -12.33 8.00 6.11
N LEU A 133 -11.99 8.53 7.29
CA LEU A 133 -11.14 9.70 7.42
C LEU A 133 -9.67 9.41 7.07
N VAL A 134 -9.19 8.18 7.28
CA VAL A 134 -7.78 7.83 7.05
C VAL A 134 -7.34 8.00 5.59
N PHE A 135 -8.27 8.05 4.65
CA PHE A 135 -7.99 8.30 3.22
C PHE A 135 -8.02 9.78 2.85
N GLN A 136 -8.35 10.67 3.80
CA GLN A 136 -8.31 12.11 3.59
C GLN A 136 -6.88 12.63 3.71
N ARG A 137 -6.62 13.76 3.07
CA ARG A 137 -5.29 14.38 3.08
C ARG A 137 -4.99 14.96 4.46
N PHE A 138 -3.73 14.76 4.90
CA PHE A 138 -3.20 15.23 6.18
C PHE A 138 -3.88 14.63 7.41
N GLU A 139 -4.73 13.61 7.24
CA GLU A 139 -5.33 12.91 8.36
C GLU A 139 -4.32 11.93 8.99
N LYS A 140 -4.24 11.96 10.31
CA LYS A 140 -3.44 11.06 11.11
C LYS A 140 -4.28 10.53 12.27
N LEU A 141 -4.28 9.21 12.47
CA LEU A 141 -4.95 8.60 13.62
C LEU A 141 -4.24 8.94 14.94
N ASN A 142 -2.94 9.18 14.86
CA ASN A 142 -2.08 9.51 15.98
C ASN A 142 -1.03 10.55 15.53
N GLU A 143 -1.07 11.73 16.12
CA GLU A 143 -0.16 12.85 15.80
C GLU A 143 1.30 12.55 16.16
N PHE A 144 1.53 11.61 17.12
CA PHE A 144 2.87 11.20 17.51
C PHE A 144 3.53 10.22 16.55
N VAL A 145 2.75 9.62 15.65
CA VAL A 145 3.29 8.71 14.63
C VAL A 145 3.83 9.51 13.44
N GLN A 146 5.10 9.29 13.14
CA GLN A 146 5.79 9.97 12.04
C GLN A 146 5.15 9.65 10.69
N GLY A 147 4.93 10.66 9.87
CA GLY A 147 4.39 10.54 8.52
C GLY A 147 3.79 11.83 8.00
N THR A 148 3.55 11.92 6.70
CA THR A 148 3.00 13.11 6.02
C THR A 148 1.49 13.22 6.13
N GLY A 149 0.78 12.12 6.40
CA GLY A 149 -0.68 12.04 6.32
C GLY A 149 -1.22 12.06 4.88
N LEU A 150 -0.36 11.86 3.89
CA LEU A 150 -0.73 11.88 2.46
C LEU A 150 -0.70 10.49 1.82
N GLY A 151 -0.01 9.54 2.41
CA GLY A 151 0.24 8.22 1.79
C GLY A 151 -1.04 7.47 1.41
N LEU A 152 -2.02 7.36 2.30
CA LEU A 152 -3.28 6.67 2.00
C LEU A 152 -4.15 7.44 1.01
N ALA A 153 -4.12 8.77 1.04
CA ALA A 153 -4.80 9.61 0.04
C ALA A 153 -4.21 9.41 -1.35
N ILE A 154 -2.88 9.32 -1.47
CA ILE A 154 -2.19 9.00 -2.73
C ILE A 154 -2.55 7.60 -3.21
N CYS A 155 -2.55 6.60 -2.33
CA CYS A 155 -2.99 5.25 -2.66
C CYS A 155 -4.40 5.26 -3.25
N LYS A 156 -5.34 5.92 -2.59
CA LYS A 156 -6.73 6.01 -3.04
C LYS A 156 -6.84 6.65 -4.43
N LEU A 157 -6.22 7.79 -4.63
CA LEU A 157 -6.21 8.45 -5.94
C LEU A 157 -5.59 7.57 -7.03
N THR A 158 -4.42 6.98 -6.76
CA THR A 158 -3.73 6.12 -7.74
C THR A 158 -4.58 4.91 -8.11
N ILE A 159 -5.17 4.23 -7.12
CA ILE A 159 -6.04 3.07 -7.33
C ILE A 159 -7.28 3.47 -8.15
N GLN A 160 -7.90 4.62 -7.86
CA GLN A 160 -9.05 5.12 -8.62
C GLN A 160 -8.70 5.43 -10.08
N TYR A 161 -7.53 6.01 -10.33
CA TYR A 161 -7.03 6.21 -11.71
C TYR A 161 -6.75 4.89 -12.43
N MET A 162 -6.37 3.84 -11.70
CA MET A 162 -6.21 2.49 -12.25
C MET A 162 -7.54 1.73 -12.40
N GLY A 163 -8.67 2.34 -12.04
CA GLY A 163 -10.01 1.79 -12.21
C GLY A 163 -10.49 0.91 -11.04
N GLY A 164 -9.81 0.96 -9.92
CA GLY A 164 -10.16 0.24 -8.69
C GLY A 164 -10.68 1.16 -7.58
N ASP A 165 -10.81 0.58 -6.39
CA ASP A 165 -11.12 1.30 -5.14
C ASP A 165 -10.36 0.69 -3.97
N ILE A 166 -10.30 1.42 -2.83
CA ILE A 166 -9.65 0.98 -1.60
C ILE A 166 -10.56 1.24 -0.41
N TRP A 167 -10.60 0.27 0.52
CA TRP A 167 -11.40 0.34 1.74
C TRP A 167 -10.76 -0.44 2.88
N ILE A 168 -11.34 -0.31 4.07
CA ILE A 168 -10.98 -1.09 5.25
C ILE A 168 -12.04 -2.17 5.47
N ASP A 169 -11.60 -3.40 5.70
CA ASP A 169 -12.49 -4.50 6.08
C ASP A 169 -13.01 -4.29 7.51
N LYS A 170 -14.26 -3.85 7.62
CA LYS A 170 -14.93 -3.59 8.91
C LYS A 170 -15.18 -4.85 9.73
N SER A 171 -15.15 -6.04 9.10
CA SER A 171 -15.34 -7.32 9.78
C SER A 171 -14.10 -7.81 10.52
N TYR A 172 -12.91 -7.36 10.10
CA TYR A 172 -11.65 -7.72 10.73
C TYR A 172 -11.42 -6.89 12.00
N LYS A 173 -11.25 -7.57 13.17
CA LYS A 173 -11.19 -6.92 14.49
C LYS A 173 -9.84 -7.08 15.24
N ASN A 174 -8.91 -7.86 14.66
CA ASN A 174 -7.62 -8.16 15.31
C ASN A 174 -6.46 -7.24 14.86
N GLY A 175 -6.77 -6.06 14.38
CA GLY A 175 -5.86 -5.10 13.79
C GLY A 175 -6.56 -4.33 12.68
N ALA A 176 -5.85 -4.01 11.61
CA ALA A 176 -6.44 -3.41 10.41
C ALA A 176 -6.25 -4.32 9.19
N ARG A 177 -7.22 -4.32 8.30
CA ARG A 177 -7.15 -4.95 6.98
C ARG A 177 -7.56 -3.93 5.93
N PHE A 178 -6.57 -3.50 5.14
CA PHE A 178 -6.80 -2.68 3.95
C PHE A 178 -7.00 -3.59 2.75
N ILE A 179 -8.04 -3.33 1.96
CA ILE A 179 -8.33 -4.06 0.73
C ILE A 179 -8.41 -3.05 -0.40
N PHE A 180 -7.80 -3.37 -1.54
CA PHE A 180 -8.02 -2.61 -2.76
C PHE A 180 -8.27 -3.52 -3.95
N SER A 181 -9.09 -3.05 -4.88
CA SER A 181 -9.38 -3.74 -6.13
C SER A 181 -8.55 -3.18 -7.29
N HIS A 182 -8.24 -4.06 -8.23
CA HIS A 182 -7.59 -3.72 -9.50
C HIS A 182 -8.30 -4.48 -10.62
N PRO A 183 -8.77 -3.80 -11.69
CA PRO A 183 -9.40 -4.49 -12.82
C PRO A 183 -8.47 -5.53 -13.45
N ILE A 184 -8.99 -6.70 -13.80
CA ILE A 184 -8.25 -7.70 -14.56
C ILE A 184 -8.55 -7.56 -16.05
N LYS A 185 -7.50 -7.64 -16.86
CA LYS A 185 -7.61 -7.73 -18.32
C LYS A 185 -7.41 -9.18 -18.72
N LYS A 186 -8.36 -9.77 -19.45
CA LYS A 186 -8.16 -11.11 -19.99
C LYS A 186 -7.05 -11.07 -21.03
N GLN A 187 -6.09 -11.99 -20.92
CA GLN A 187 -5.18 -12.26 -22.01
C GLN A 187 -6.01 -12.81 -23.17
N GLU A 188 -6.02 -12.11 -24.30
CA GLU A 188 -6.53 -12.70 -25.53
C GLU A 188 -5.65 -13.88 -25.88
N SER A 189 -6.21 -15.09 -25.82
CA SER A 189 -5.56 -16.29 -26.30
C SER A 189 -5.29 -16.06 -27.78
N THR A 190 -4.03 -15.84 -28.12
CA THR A 190 -3.60 -15.90 -29.53
C THR A 190 -3.61 -17.39 -29.89
N GLU A 191 -4.79 -17.92 -30.25
CA GLU A 191 -4.85 -19.18 -30.99
C GLU A 191 -4.10 -18.96 -32.31
N LYS A 192 -2.96 -19.63 -32.42
CA LYS A 192 -2.27 -19.86 -33.70
C LYS A 192 -2.54 -21.26 -34.17
#